data_0a4c026677fbcf3ba9d1b8f3f541bd10
#
_entry.id   0a4c026677fbcf3ba9d1b8f3f541bd10
#
_cell.length_a   1.000
_cell.length_b   1.000
_cell.length_c   1.000
_cell.angle_alpha   90.00
_cell.angle_beta   90.00
_cell.angle_gamma   90.00
#
_symmetry.space_group_name_H-M   'P 1'
#
loop_
_entity.id
_entity.type
_entity.pdbx_description
1 polymer ?
#
loop_
_entity_poly.entity_id
_entity_poly.type
_entity_poly.pdbx_seq_one_letter_code
_entity_poly.pdbx_strand_id
1 'polypeptide(L)'
;MNAQAASPAAVSQTGPYFCEMPSDPCAIIMFGASGDLARRKLMPALYDLAFHSCLAPSFRLLGFARTKMSDDDFRKSAGEFLPKGQEEGADDAKKSEFLKNLQYFTGDYDDAAAFQNLAKRLEELDKEGGLGGNRLFYLATPPEVYTHVIQQLRQANLTKSKGDKSWTRIIIEKPFGRDLASAKALNAKVLEAFDESQVYRIDHYLGKETVQNMLVFRFGNGIFEPLWNRNYIDSVQITAAESLGVERRAAFYETAGAMRDMIQSHVLQLTSLVAMEAPARFDATSVRNEKIKVLQSMRPFTTESVWKDVVRGQYGPGQINGKPVPGYRQEPGVKPASSTDTFAALKLHVDNWRWSGVPFYLRSGKRLAQPHTEVAILFKRAPHMVFRGENTETNSLVLNIQPEEGISLSFGAKTPGSQMLIRPVEMDFQYKNTFGASSRPAYATLINDCIRGDATLFDRADSVEAAWALVDPILNTWAGAAAPPFPNYPAGSDGPRAADDLTGADGRHWRPL
;
A
#
# COMPACT_ATOMS: atom_id res chain seq x y z
N MET A 1 46.76 0.75 26.62
CA MET A 1 45.49 0.01 26.92
C MET A 1 44.67 0.04 25.67
N ASN A 2 44.72 -1.06 24.90
CA ASN A 2 43.96 -1.18 23.63
C ASN A 2 42.51 -1.54 23.95
N ALA A 3 41.61 -0.63 23.70
CA ALA A 3 40.18 -0.95 23.64
C ALA A 3 39.91 -1.69 22.33
N GLN A 4 39.77 -3.00 22.39
CA GLN A 4 39.21 -3.79 21.29
C GLN A 4 37.75 -3.34 21.08
N ALA A 5 37.46 -2.82 19.88
CA ALA A 5 36.10 -2.63 19.42
C ALA A 5 35.40 -3.99 19.43
N ALA A 6 34.28 -4.08 20.13
CA ALA A 6 33.43 -5.25 20.12
C ALA A 6 32.94 -5.49 18.68
N SER A 7 33.25 -6.68 18.15
CA SER A 7 32.76 -7.16 16.87
C SER A 7 31.23 -7.20 16.91
N PRO A 8 30.50 -6.76 15.88
CA PRO A 8 29.06 -6.90 15.86
C PRO A 8 28.68 -8.38 15.97
N ALA A 9 27.74 -8.67 16.86
CA ALA A 9 27.24 -10.02 17.09
C ALA A 9 26.90 -10.69 15.75
N ALA A 10 27.37 -11.92 15.57
CA ALA A 10 27.09 -12.73 14.40
C ALA A 10 25.59 -12.80 14.16
N VAL A 11 25.11 -12.18 13.08
CA VAL A 11 23.76 -12.40 12.55
C VAL A 11 23.67 -13.89 12.22
N SER A 12 22.71 -14.57 12.82
CA SER A 12 22.48 -16.01 12.64
C SER A 12 22.43 -16.36 11.16
N GLN A 13 22.92 -17.54 10.78
CA GLN A 13 22.95 -18.06 9.40
C GLN A 13 21.56 -18.35 8.78
N THR A 14 20.46 -17.99 9.46
CA THR A 14 19.11 -17.95 8.93
C THR A 14 18.91 -16.58 8.31
N GLY A 15 18.68 -16.51 6.99
CA GLY A 15 18.47 -15.25 6.27
C GLY A 15 17.34 -14.40 6.91
N PRO A 16 17.28 -13.08 6.65
CA PRO A 16 16.43 -12.12 7.34
C PRO A 16 14.93 -12.37 7.26
N TYR A 17 14.49 -13.33 6.46
CA TYR A 17 13.07 -13.63 6.21
C TYR A 17 12.56 -14.95 6.79
N PHE A 18 13.41 -15.68 7.52
CA PHE A 18 12.92 -16.87 8.21
C PHE A 18 12.01 -16.49 9.39
N CYS A 19 10.84 -17.10 9.45
CA CYS A 19 9.97 -16.98 10.60
C CYS A 19 10.48 -17.91 11.72
N GLU A 20 10.69 -17.38 12.91
CA GLU A 20 11.14 -18.19 14.07
C GLU A 20 10.17 -19.34 14.39
N MET A 21 8.88 -19.12 14.13
CA MET A 21 7.85 -20.16 14.21
C MET A 21 6.90 -20.04 13.02
N PRO A 22 6.50 -21.15 12.40
CA PRO A 22 5.46 -21.14 11.39
C PRO A 22 4.13 -20.63 11.99
N SER A 23 3.27 -20.10 11.13
CA SER A 23 1.91 -19.73 11.52
C SER A 23 1.06 -20.95 11.86
N ASP A 24 -0.12 -20.72 12.46
CA ASP A 24 -1.09 -21.78 12.71
C ASP A 24 -1.48 -22.49 11.38
N PRO A 25 -1.68 -23.80 11.41
CA PRO A 25 -2.26 -24.52 10.27
C PRO A 25 -3.62 -23.93 9.90
N CYS A 26 -3.86 -23.72 8.61
CA CYS A 26 -5.12 -23.15 8.14
C CYS A 26 -5.45 -23.54 6.71
N ALA A 27 -6.73 -23.45 6.34
CA ALA A 27 -7.16 -23.43 4.95
C ALA A 27 -7.25 -21.97 4.47
N ILE A 28 -6.59 -21.69 3.35
CA ILE A 28 -6.65 -20.42 2.63
C ILE A 28 -7.59 -20.62 1.44
N ILE A 29 -8.72 -19.93 1.42
CA ILE A 29 -9.70 -20.01 0.33
C ILE A 29 -9.59 -18.74 -0.50
N MET A 30 -9.09 -18.86 -1.72
CA MET A 30 -8.84 -17.73 -2.61
C MET A 30 -9.94 -17.63 -3.66
N PHE A 31 -10.87 -16.69 -3.49
CA PHE A 31 -11.87 -16.37 -4.50
C PHE A 31 -11.22 -15.55 -5.63
N GLY A 32 -11.49 -15.92 -6.88
CA GLY A 32 -10.83 -15.31 -8.03
C GLY A 32 -9.46 -15.91 -8.36
N ALA A 33 -9.22 -17.16 -7.98
CA ALA A 33 -7.94 -17.84 -8.11
C ALA A 33 -7.42 -17.97 -9.55
N SER A 34 -8.27 -17.88 -10.56
CA SER A 34 -7.88 -17.86 -11.98
C SER A 34 -7.50 -16.45 -12.49
N GLY A 35 -7.58 -15.41 -11.64
CA GLY A 35 -7.32 -14.02 -12.01
C GLY A 35 -5.84 -13.63 -12.05
N ASP A 36 -5.57 -12.45 -12.61
CA ASP A 36 -4.20 -11.91 -12.76
C ASP A 36 -3.53 -11.63 -11.42
N LEU A 37 -4.26 -11.04 -10.45
CA LEU A 37 -3.77 -10.78 -9.10
C LEU A 37 -3.32 -12.08 -8.41
N ALA A 38 -4.17 -13.11 -8.45
CA ALA A 38 -3.87 -14.41 -7.86
C ALA A 38 -2.56 -14.98 -8.42
N ARG A 39 -2.43 -15.01 -9.75
CA ARG A 39 -1.27 -15.59 -10.43
C ARG A 39 0.01 -14.79 -10.19
N ARG A 40 -0.02 -13.47 -10.40
CA ARG A 40 1.19 -12.62 -10.45
C ARG A 40 1.65 -12.12 -9.10
N LYS A 41 0.77 -12.07 -8.11
CA LYS A 41 1.07 -11.48 -6.80
C LYS A 41 0.86 -12.45 -5.64
N LEU A 42 -0.31 -13.09 -5.55
CA LEU A 42 -0.65 -13.87 -4.38
C LEU A 42 0.04 -15.25 -4.36
N MET A 43 0.13 -15.93 -5.51
CA MET A 43 0.85 -17.21 -5.59
C MET A 43 2.34 -17.06 -5.29
N PRO A 44 3.08 -16.08 -5.87
CA PRO A 44 4.47 -15.83 -5.47
C PRO A 44 4.62 -15.46 -3.99
N ALA A 45 3.68 -14.67 -3.42
CA ALA A 45 3.73 -14.29 -2.02
C ALA A 45 3.50 -15.48 -1.06
N LEU A 46 2.55 -16.34 -1.38
CA LEU A 46 2.30 -17.57 -0.60
C LEU A 46 3.47 -18.57 -0.73
N TYR A 47 4.07 -18.65 -1.91
CA TYR A 47 5.27 -19.46 -2.09
C TYR A 47 6.45 -18.91 -1.29
N ASP A 48 6.66 -17.60 -1.26
CA ASP A 48 7.69 -16.95 -0.42
C ASP A 48 7.50 -17.33 1.06
N LEU A 49 6.27 -17.28 1.57
CA LEU A 49 5.96 -17.67 2.94
C LEU A 49 6.23 -19.16 3.21
N ALA A 50 5.88 -20.03 2.26
CA ALA A 50 6.15 -21.46 2.39
C ALA A 50 7.66 -21.76 2.31
N PHE A 51 8.36 -21.14 1.38
CA PHE A 51 9.80 -21.28 1.16
C PHE A 51 10.61 -20.91 2.41
N HIS A 52 10.20 -19.83 3.10
CA HIS A 52 10.84 -19.35 4.33
C HIS A 52 10.24 -19.94 5.62
N SER A 53 9.47 -21.02 5.51
CA SER A 53 8.87 -21.73 6.65
C SER A 53 7.94 -20.88 7.53
N CYS A 54 7.31 -19.86 6.94
CA CYS A 54 6.34 -19.01 7.63
C CYS A 54 4.94 -19.63 7.65
N LEU A 55 4.61 -20.48 6.69
CA LEU A 55 3.37 -21.27 6.69
C LEU A 55 3.59 -22.63 7.36
N ALA A 56 2.59 -23.10 8.09
CA ALA A 56 2.59 -24.46 8.61
C ALA A 56 2.65 -25.46 7.44
N PRO A 57 3.42 -26.58 7.53
CA PRO A 57 3.52 -27.55 6.44
C PRO A 57 2.17 -28.14 6.02
N SER A 58 1.21 -28.21 6.95
CA SER A 58 -0.14 -28.73 6.71
C SER A 58 -1.12 -27.70 6.16
N PHE A 59 -0.69 -26.46 5.80
CA PHE A 59 -1.60 -25.51 5.18
C PHE A 59 -2.24 -26.08 3.90
N ARG A 60 -3.45 -25.62 3.58
CA ARG A 60 -4.12 -25.94 2.30
C ARG A 60 -4.58 -24.67 1.63
N LEU A 61 -4.36 -24.57 0.32
CA LEU A 61 -4.85 -23.49 -0.51
C LEU A 61 -5.93 -24.02 -1.47
N LEU A 62 -7.15 -23.52 -1.32
CA LEU A 62 -8.26 -23.80 -2.22
C LEU A 62 -8.49 -22.59 -3.13
N GLY A 63 -8.18 -22.73 -4.41
CA GLY A 63 -8.55 -21.75 -5.42
C GLY A 63 -10.03 -21.91 -5.78
N PHE A 64 -10.84 -20.87 -5.62
CA PHE A 64 -12.25 -20.85 -6.00
C PHE A 64 -12.47 -19.87 -7.15
N ALA A 65 -12.99 -20.34 -8.28
CA ALA A 65 -13.39 -19.45 -9.38
C ALA A 65 -14.39 -20.13 -10.35
N ARG A 66 -14.97 -19.33 -11.23
CA ARG A 66 -15.95 -19.76 -12.24
C ARG A 66 -15.33 -20.58 -13.38
N THR A 67 -14.05 -20.34 -13.66
CA THR A 67 -13.32 -21.09 -14.72
C THR A 67 -13.23 -22.56 -14.33
N LYS A 68 -13.66 -23.46 -15.21
CA LYS A 68 -13.48 -24.90 -14.99
C LYS A 68 -12.01 -25.28 -15.14
N MET A 69 -11.47 -25.94 -14.13
CA MET A 69 -10.05 -26.31 -14.07
C MET A 69 -9.90 -27.52 -13.14
N SER A 70 -8.97 -28.41 -13.46
CA SER A 70 -8.55 -29.49 -12.55
C SER A 70 -7.52 -28.98 -11.53
N ASP A 71 -7.28 -29.74 -10.46
CA ASP A 71 -6.21 -29.47 -9.50
C ASP A 71 -4.84 -29.38 -10.20
N ASP A 72 -4.58 -30.29 -11.15
CA ASP A 72 -3.31 -30.34 -11.86
C ASP A 72 -3.13 -29.14 -12.80
N ASP A 73 -4.18 -28.69 -13.50
CA ASP A 73 -4.14 -27.47 -14.32
C ASP A 73 -3.89 -26.24 -13.44
N PHE A 74 -4.52 -26.20 -12.27
CA PHE A 74 -4.32 -25.11 -11.31
C PHE A 74 -2.89 -25.07 -10.78
N ARG A 75 -2.35 -26.23 -10.36
CA ARG A 75 -0.95 -26.38 -9.92
C ARG A 75 0.03 -25.97 -11.02
N LYS A 76 -0.20 -26.42 -12.24
CA LYS A 76 0.61 -26.03 -13.40
C LYS A 76 0.59 -24.53 -13.63
N SER A 77 -0.61 -23.93 -13.68
CA SER A 77 -0.78 -22.49 -13.84
C SER A 77 -0.13 -21.70 -12.72
N ALA A 78 -0.24 -22.11 -11.47
CA ALA A 78 0.43 -21.50 -10.34
C ALA A 78 1.96 -21.58 -10.49
N GLY A 79 2.47 -22.76 -10.86
CA GLY A 79 3.90 -23.04 -11.02
C GLY A 79 4.61 -22.16 -12.05
N GLU A 80 3.89 -21.67 -13.08
CA GLU A 80 4.44 -20.78 -14.12
C GLU A 80 4.84 -19.40 -13.59
N PHE A 81 4.19 -18.93 -12.51
CA PHE A 81 4.41 -17.63 -11.92
C PHE A 81 5.29 -17.64 -10.66
N LEU A 82 5.68 -18.81 -10.18
CA LEU A 82 6.59 -18.91 -9.04
C LEU A 82 8.01 -18.51 -9.45
N PRO A 83 8.76 -17.84 -8.56
CA PRO A 83 10.15 -17.52 -8.82
C PRO A 83 10.96 -18.75 -9.21
N LYS A 84 11.91 -18.57 -10.12
CA LYS A 84 12.93 -19.57 -10.40
C LYS A 84 13.96 -19.51 -9.27
N GLY A 85 14.24 -20.64 -8.64
CA GLY A 85 15.19 -20.72 -7.55
C GLY A 85 16.62 -20.39 -7.96
N GLN A 86 17.44 -20.02 -6.98
CA GLN A 86 18.87 -19.76 -7.17
C GLN A 86 19.73 -21.02 -7.06
N GLU A 87 19.22 -22.08 -6.40
CA GLU A 87 19.88 -23.36 -6.23
C GLU A 87 19.09 -24.48 -6.93
N GLU A 88 19.65 -25.04 -8.01
CA GLU A 88 19.05 -26.17 -8.72
C GLU A 88 18.90 -27.38 -7.78
N GLY A 89 17.69 -27.96 -7.75
CA GLY A 89 17.36 -29.20 -7.01
C GLY A 89 16.69 -29.00 -5.65
N ALA A 90 17.20 -28.17 -4.75
CA ALA A 90 16.57 -27.92 -3.44
C ALA A 90 15.30 -27.07 -3.59
N ASP A 91 15.33 -26.11 -4.49
CA ASP A 91 14.21 -25.22 -4.80
C ASP A 91 13.07 -25.95 -5.52
N ASP A 92 13.39 -26.93 -6.37
CA ASP A 92 12.38 -27.75 -7.06
C ASP A 92 11.61 -28.65 -6.11
N ALA A 93 12.26 -29.19 -5.07
CA ALA A 93 11.61 -29.98 -4.03
C ALA A 93 10.61 -29.14 -3.23
N LYS A 94 11.00 -27.95 -2.76
CA LYS A 94 10.13 -27.00 -2.04
C LYS A 94 8.96 -26.52 -2.91
N LYS A 95 9.22 -26.25 -4.17
CA LYS A 95 8.19 -25.88 -5.15
C LYS A 95 7.18 -26.99 -5.34
N SER A 96 7.65 -28.22 -5.49
CA SER A 96 6.79 -29.39 -5.61
C SER A 96 5.95 -29.63 -4.36
N GLU A 97 6.53 -29.45 -3.16
CA GLU A 97 5.82 -29.55 -1.89
C GLU A 97 4.74 -28.48 -1.76
N PHE A 98 5.06 -27.22 -2.07
CA PHE A 98 4.08 -26.12 -2.08
C PHE A 98 2.91 -26.43 -3.01
N LEU A 99 3.18 -26.85 -4.26
CA LEU A 99 2.15 -27.14 -5.26
C LEU A 99 1.23 -28.29 -4.85
N LYS A 100 1.69 -29.29 -4.09
CA LYS A 100 0.85 -30.38 -3.57
C LYS A 100 -0.24 -29.89 -2.62
N ASN A 101 -0.03 -28.77 -1.94
CA ASN A 101 -1.00 -28.16 -1.02
C ASN A 101 -2.10 -27.37 -1.73
N LEU A 102 -2.02 -27.22 -3.06
CA LEU A 102 -2.99 -26.48 -3.87
C LEU A 102 -4.08 -27.39 -4.40
N GLN A 103 -5.32 -26.97 -4.23
CA GLN A 103 -6.53 -27.60 -4.78
C GLN A 103 -7.38 -26.55 -5.47
N TYR A 104 -8.24 -26.96 -6.38
CA TYR A 104 -9.11 -26.04 -7.11
C TYR A 104 -10.57 -26.43 -6.97
N PHE A 105 -11.41 -25.43 -6.79
CA PHE A 105 -12.84 -25.58 -6.63
C PHE A 105 -13.57 -24.72 -7.68
N THR A 106 -14.27 -25.37 -8.61
CA THR A 106 -15.07 -24.64 -9.60
C THR A 106 -16.44 -24.31 -9.03
N GLY A 107 -16.81 -23.04 -9.02
CA GLY A 107 -18.11 -22.59 -8.55
C GLY A 107 -18.43 -21.16 -8.99
N ASP A 108 -19.72 -20.83 -9.09
CA ASP A 108 -20.18 -19.46 -9.26
C ASP A 108 -20.29 -18.77 -7.90
N TYR A 109 -20.08 -17.45 -7.88
CA TYR A 109 -20.12 -16.66 -6.65
C TYR A 109 -21.54 -16.47 -6.10
N ASP A 110 -22.56 -16.74 -6.90
CA ASP A 110 -23.99 -16.70 -6.53
C ASP A 110 -24.58 -18.09 -6.29
N ASP A 111 -23.82 -19.17 -6.49
CA ASP A 111 -24.30 -20.54 -6.33
C ASP A 111 -24.21 -21.03 -4.88
N ALA A 112 -25.33 -21.03 -4.17
CA ALA A 112 -25.41 -21.52 -2.80
C ALA A 112 -24.97 -23.00 -2.65
N ALA A 113 -25.20 -23.85 -3.67
CA ALA A 113 -24.78 -25.24 -3.63
C ALA A 113 -23.25 -25.37 -3.69
N ALA A 114 -22.58 -24.51 -4.46
CA ALA A 114 -21.11 -24.47 -4.49
C ALA A 114 -20.52 -24.11 -3.12
N PHE A 115 -21.12 -23.16 -2.39
CA PHE A 115 -20.65 -22.80 -1.04
C PHE A 115 -20.95 -23.89 0.01
N GLN A 116 -22.07 -24.59 -0.10
CA GLN A 116 -22.33 -25.77 0.75
C GLN A 116 -21.33 -26.91 0.48
N ASN A 117 -20.97 -27.13 -0.78
CA ASN A 117 -19.94 -28.11 -1.13
C ASN A 117 -18.54 -27.67 -0.65
N LEU A 118 -18.24 -26.37 -0.73
CA LEU A 118 -17.02 -25.81 -0.15
C LEU A 118 -16.97 -26.06 1.37
N ALA A 119 -18.08 -25.84 2.08
CA ALA A 119 -18.17 -26.12 3.52
C ALA A 119 -17.86 -27.58 3.86
N LYS A 120 -18.46 -28.52 3.10
CA LYS A 120 -18.19 -29.96 3.26
C LYS A 120 -16.70 -30.28 2.99
N ARG A 121 -16.13 -29.74 1.91
CA ARG A 121 -14.72 -29.96 1.58
C ARG A 121 -13.79 -29.45 2.68
N LEU A 122 -14.08 -28.29 3.25
CA LEU A 122 -13.32 -27.74 4.37
C LEU A 122 -13.41 -28.62 5.63
N GLU A 123 -14.54 -29.29 5.87
CA GLU A 123 -14.68 -30.26 6.96
C GLU A 123 -13.87 -31.55 6.72
N GLU A 124 -13.83 -32.02 5.49
CA GLU A 124 -12.97 -33.15 5.10
C GLU A 124 -11.49 -32.82 5.32
N LEU A 125 -11.05 -31.65 4.84
CA LEU A 125 -9.67 -31.17 5.03
C LEU A 125 -9.27 -31.00 6.49
N ASP A 126 -10.19 -30.59 7.36
CA ASP A 126 -9.93 -30.57 8.81
C ASP A 126 -9.63 -31.95 9.37
N LYS A 127 -10.36 -32.97 8.90
CA LYS A 127 -10.17 -34.36 9.34
C LYS A 127 -8.88 -34.97 8.76
N GLU A 128 -8.54 -34.64 7.50
CA GLU A 128 -7.36 -35.15 6.80
C GLU A 128 -6.05 -34.52 7.31
N GLY A 129 -6.04 -33.22 7.62
CA GLY A 129 -4.81 -32.43 7.67
C GLY A 129 -4.55 -31.66 8.96
N GLY A 130 -5.38 -31.77 9.99
CA GLY A 130 -5.13 -31.08 11.26
C GLY A 130 -5.11 -29.54 11.14
N LEU A 131 -6.00 -28.96 10.32
CA LEU A 131 -6.06 -27.51 10.07
C LEU A 131 -6.65 -26.71 11.25
N GLY A 132 -7.10 -27.40 12.30
CA GLY A 132 -7.62 -26.78 13.52
C GLY A 132 -8.93 -25.98 13.35
N GLY A 133 -9.60 -26.08 12.19
CA GLY A 133 -10.77 -25.27 11.88
C GLY A 133 -10.45 -23.83 11.45
N ASN A 134 -9.16 -23.49 11.28
CA ASN A 134 -8.74 -22.15 10.89
C ASN A 134 -9.00 -21.87 9.41
N ARG A 135 -9.59 -20.72 9.12
CA ARG A 135 -10.04 -20.33 7.77
C ARG A 135 -9.60 -18.91 7.42
N LEU A 136 -8.89 -18.75 6.32
CA LEU A 136 -8.59 -17.48 5.71
C LEU A 136 -9.31 -17.38 4.37
N PHE A 137 -10.30 -16.52 4.25
CA PHE A 137 -10.96 -16.18 3.00
C PHE A 137 -10.27 -14.99 2.35
N TYR A 138 -9.86 -15.12 1.10
CA TYR A 138 -9.22 -14.06 0.34
C TYR A 138 -10.07 -13.65 -0.86
N LEU A 139 -10.56 -12.41 -0.91
CA LEU A 139 -11.33 -11.88 -2.03
C LEU A 139 -10.42 -11.25 -3.09
N ALA A 140 -9.89 -12.07 -4.02
CA ALA A 140 -9.11 -11.60 -5.17
C ALA A 140 -9.99 -11.44 -6.42
N THR A 141 -11.27 -11.13 -6.23
CA THR A 141 -12.28 -10.93 -7.25
C THR A 141 -12.48 -9.44 -7.55
N PRO A 142 -13.20 -9.08 -8.63
CA PRO A 142 -13.70 -7.72 -8.81
C PRO A 142 -14.63 -7.29 -7.65
N PRO A 143 -14.65 -5.98 -7.29
CA PRO A 143 -15.41 -5.47 -6.14
C PRO A 143 -16.91 -5.74 -6.20
N GLU A 144 -17.47 -5.83 -7.41
CA GLU A 144 -18.90 -6.03 -7.65
C GLU A 144 -19.41 -7.37 -7.06
N VAL A 145 -18.52 -8.34 -6.86
CA VAL A 145 -18.91 -9.65 -6.32
C VAL A 145 -18.61 -9.82 -4.83
N TYR A 146 -18.00 -8.86 -4.17
CA TYR A 146 -17.65 -8.98 -2.74
C TYR A 146 -18.88 -9.29 -1.87
N THR A 147 -19.94 -8.53 -2.03
CA THR A 147 -21.17 -8.71 -1.24
C THR A 147 -21.83 -10.06 -1.50
N HIS A 148 -21.78 -10.59 -2.71
CA HIS A 148 -22.31 -11.91 -3.06
C HIS A 148 -21.52 -13.01 -2.35
N VAL A 149 -20.20 -13.01 -2.49
CA VAL A 149 -19.34 -14.00 -1.80
C VAL A 149 -19.53 -13.94 -0.29
N ILE A 150 -19.56 -12.76 0.31
CA ILE A 150 -19.75 -12.57 1.76
C ILE A 150 -21.11 -13.12 2.22
N GLN A 151 -22.16 -12.85 1.46
CA GLN A 151 -23.51 -13.36 1.75
C GLN A 151 -23.57 -14.88 1.65
N GLN A 152 -22.97 -15.48 0.63
CA GLN A 152 -22.91 -16.93 0.48
C GLN A 152 -22.08 -17.60 1.59
N LEU A 153 -20.95 -17.01 1.99
CA LEU A 153 -20.18 -17.49 3.13
C LEU A 153 -21.01 -17.49 4.42
N ARG A 154 -21.80 -16.44 4.65
CA ARG A 154 -22.69 -16.36 5.80
C ARG A 154 -23.79 -17.44 5.75
N GLN A 155 -24.44 -17.63 4.60
CA GLN A 155 -25.48 -18.65 4.42
C GLN A 155 -24.95 -20.09 4.59
N ALA A 156 -23.71 -20.33 4.20
CA ALA A 156 -23.03 -21.60 4.37
C ALA A 156 -22.43 -21.81 5.78
N ASN A 157 -22.67 -20.88 6.74
CA ASN A 157 -22.11 -20.88 8.10
C ASN A 157 -20.56 -20.90 8.13
N LEU A 158 -19.89 -20.29 7.16
CA LEU A 158 -18.44 -20.25 7.05
C LEU A 158 -17.80 -19.00 7.68
N THR A 159 -18.60 -18.06 8.20
CA THR A 159 -18.10 -16.79 8.75
C THR A 159 -17.76 -16.88 10.24
N LYS A 160 -18.18 -17.94 10.91
CA LYS A 160 -17.92 -18.17 12.34
C LYS A 160 -16.84 -19.21 12.57
N SER A 161 -16.04 -18.99 13.59
CA SER A 161 -15.07 -19.97 14.06
C SER A 161 -15.76 -21.24 14.56
N LYS A 162 -15.17 -22.41 14.35
CA LYS A 162 -15.75 -23.72 14.72
C LYS A 162 -15.59 -24.06 16.21
N GLY A 163 -14.84 -23.27 16.96
CA GLY A 163 -14.59 -23.49 18.39
C GLY A 163 -13.66 -22.43 18.96
N ASP A 164 -13.46 -22.42 20.27
CA ASP A 164 -12.72 -21.38 21.00
C ASP A 164 -11.24 -21.25 20.59
N LYS A 165 -10.68 -22.27 19.98
CA LYS A 165 -9.27 -22.28 19.53
C LYS A 165 -9.10 -22.06 18.02
N SER A 166 -10.20 -22.02 17.27
CA SER A 166 -10.15 -21.79 15.82
C SER A 166 -10.47 -20.33 15.50
N TRP A 167 -9.97 -19.88 14.35
CA TRP A 167 -10.25 -18.54 13.85
C TRP A 167 -10.74 -18.57 12.40
N THR A 168 -11.57 -17.58 12.06
CA THR A 168 -12.04 -17.31 10.72
C THR A 168 -11.76 -15.86 10.39
N ARG A 169 -11.05 -15.58 9.29
CA ARG A 169 -10.64 -14.25 8.86
C ARG A 169 -10.92 -14.04 7.38
N ILE A 170 -11.14 -12.79 6.99
CA ILE A 170 -11.36 -12.43 5.61
C ILE A 170 -10.44 -11.28 5.19
N ILE A 171 -9.71 -11.48 4.10
CA ILE A 171 -8.96 -10.44 3.42
C ILE A 171 -9.80 -9.90 2.26
N ILE A 172 -9.93 -8.60 2.19
CA ILE A 172 -10.67 -7.92 1.13
C ILE A 172 -9.73 -6.92 0.45
N GLU A 173 -9.66 -7.00 -0.88
CA GLU A 173 -8.86 -6.10 -1.71
C GLU A 173 -9.53 -4.74 -1.92
N LYS A 174 -8.75 -3.72 -2.23
CA LYS A 174 -9.28 -2.45 -2.72
C LYS A 174 -9.88 -2.60 -4.13
N PRO A 175 -10.82 -1.73 -4.51
CA PRO A 175 -11.34 -0.58 -3.78
C PRO A 175 -12.44 -0.92 -2.78
N PHE A 176 -12.49 -0.18 -1.66
CA PHE A 176 -13.56 -0.23 -0.68
C PHE A 176 -14.59 0.86 -1.00
N GLY A 177 -15.54 0.55 -1.87
CA GLY A 177 -16.45 1.54 -2.42
C GLY A 177 -15.80 2.43 -3.48
N ARG A 178 -16.59 3.33 -4.03
CA ARG A 178 -16.20 4.37 -5.00
C ARG A 178 -16.48 5.80 -4.49
N ASP A 179 -17.17 5.90 -3.38
CA ASP A 179 -17.58 7.08 -2.63
C ASP A 179 -17.92 6.68 -1.19
N LEU A 180 -18.16 7.65 -0.32
CA LEU A 180 -18.50 7.41 1.08
C LEU A 180 -19.76 6.55 1.25
N ALA A 181 -20.78 6.78 0.44
CA ALA A 181 -22.05 6.06 0.55
C ALA A 181 -21.88 4.57 0.24
N SER A 182 -21.18 4.24 -0.85
CA SER A 182 -20.91 2.85 -1.23
C SER A 182 -19.91 2.17 -0.29
N ALA A 183 -18.95 2.91 0.28
CA ALA A 183 -18.03 2.40 1.29
C ALA A 183 -18.78 2.00 2.58
N LYS A 184 -19.69 2.87 3.07
CA LYS A 184 -20.56 2.56 4.21
C LYS A 184 -21.47 1.36 3.94
N ALA A 185 -22.05 1.29 2.76
CA ALA A 185 -22.91 0.16 2.37
C ALA A 185 -22.12 -1.16 2.33
N LEU A 186 -20.90 -1.14 1.78
CA LEU A 186 -20.02 -2.32 1.76
C LEU A 186 -19.60 -2.72 3.18
N ASN A 187 -19.17 -1.77 4.01
CA ASN A 187 -18.80 -2.03 5.41
C ASN A 187 -19.98 -2.65 6.18
N ALA A 188 -21.20 -2.11 6.03
CA ALA A 188 -22.38 -2.67 6.68
C ALA A 188 -22.61 -4.13 6.26
N LYS A 189 -22.49 -4.46 4.96
CA LYS A 189 -22.63 -5.83 4.46
C LYS A 189 -21.53 -6.78 4.98
N VAL A 190 -20.30 -6.31 5.08
CA VAL A 190 -19.19 -7.07 5.66
C VAL A 190 -19.46 -7.36 7.13
N LEU A 191 -19.89 -6.35 7.90
CA LEU A 191 -20.12 -6.44 9.33
C LEU A 191 -21.42 -7.20 9.71
N GLU A 192 -22.35 -7.38 8.76
CA GLU A 192 -23.47 -8.33 8.95
C GLU A 192 -22.99 -9.80 8.99
N ALA A 193 -21.83 -10.12 8.42
CA ALA A 193 -21.30 -11.47 8.26
C ALA A 193 -20.09 -11.78 9.15
N PHE A 194 -19.24 -10.80 9.39
CA PHE A 194 -17.98 -10.92 10.12
C PHE A 194 -17.88 -9.81 11.17
N ASP A 195 -17.25 -10.10 12.30
CA ASP A 195 -16.84 -9.07 13.26
C ASP A 195 -15.65 -8.28 12.68
N GLU A 196 -15.48 -6.99 13.02
CA GLU A 196 -14.37 -6.16 12.53
C GLU A 196 -12.99 -6.78 12.83
N SER A 197 -12.84 -7.51 13.92
CA SER A 197 -11.62 -8.25 14.28
C SER A 197 -11.26 -9.39 13.31
N GLN A 198 -12.21 -9.83 12.50
CA GLN A 198 -12.03 -10.85 11.49
C GLN A 198 -11.70 -10.27 10.10
N VAL A 199 -11.82 -8.93 9.92
CA VAL A 199 -11.76 -8.27 8.61
C VAL A 199 -10.43 -7.57 8.40
N TYR A 200 -9.73 -7.94 7.34
CA TYR A 200 -8.42 -7.45 6.96
C TYR A 200 -8.52 -6.75 5.59
N ARG A 201 -8.69 -5.42 5.60
CA ARG A 201 -8.75 -4.61 4.37
C ARG A 201 -7.35 -4.26 3.94
N ILE A 202 -6.95 -4.75 2.77
CA ILE A 202 -5.58 -4.60 2.26
C ILE A 202 -5.37 -3.23 1.60
N ASP A 203 -4.33 -2.54 2.08
CA ASP A 203 -3.56 -1.59 1.30
C ASP A 203 -2.12 -2.13 1.18
N HIS A 204 -1.72 -2.54 -0.02
CA HIS A 204 -0.41 -3.19 -0.22
C HIS A 204 0.79 -2.26 0.03
N TYR A 205 0.60 -0.93 0.09
CA TYR A 205 1.66 0.00 0.51
C TYR A 205 2.06 -0.22 1.97
N LEU A 206 1.09 -0.54 2.84
CA LEU A 206 1.36 -0.78 4.26
C LEU A 206 2.20 -2.05 4.50
N GLY A 207 2.17 -2.99 3.56
CA GLY A 207 3.00 -4.21 3.62
C GLY A 207 4.46 -4.01 3.18
N LYS A 208 4.86 -2.80 2.75
CA LYS A 208 6.24 -2.53 2.35
C LYS A 208 7.12 -2.26 3.57
N GLU A 209 8.34 -2.81 3.59
CA GLU A 209 9.30 -2.68 4.69
C GLU A 209 9.59 -1.21 5.03
N THR A 210 9.80 -0.36 4.03
CA THR A 210 10.05 1.07 4.23
C THR A 210 8.89 1.81 4.86
N VAL A 211 7.65 1.39 4.58
CA VAL A 211 6.45 1.98 5.19
C VAL A 211 6.32 1.54 6.65
N GLN A 212 6.60 0.27 6.95
CA GLN A 212 6.65 -0.24 8.32
C GLN A 212 7.78 0.41 9.12
N ASN A 213 8.94 0.58 8.47
CA ASN A 213 10.10 1.24 9.10
C ASN A 213 9.82 2.69 9.50
N MET A 214 8.85 3.37 8.88
CA MET A 214 8.46 4.72 9.30
C MET A 214 8.03 4.76 10.78
N LEU A 215 7.34 3.73 11.25
CA LEU A 215 6.94 3.60 12.67
C LEU A 215 8.17 3.39 13.57
N VAL A 216 9.08 2.51 13.17
CA VAL A 216 10.35 2.25 13.90
C VAL A 216 11.23 3.50 13.88
N PHE A 217 11.37 4.14 12.72
CA PHE A 217 12.17 5.35 12.56
C PHE A 217 11.69 6.47 13.48
N ARG A 218 10.40 6.71 13.53
CA ARG A 218 9.81 7.75 14.37
C ARG A 218 9.84 7.39 15.86
N PHE A 219 9.34 6.23 16.23
CA PHE A 219 9.05 5.89 17.62
C PHE A 219 10.15 5.07 18.31
N GLY A 220 11.07 4.49 17.54
CA GLY A 220 12.24 3.81 18.05
C GLY A 220 13.50 4.68 18.22
N ASN A 221 13.46 5.93 17.72
CA ASN A 221 14.63 6.83 17.72
C ASN A 221 14.32 8.17 18.38
N GLY A 222 14.83 8.38 19.60
CA GLY A 222 14.54 9.56 20.43
C GLY A 222 15.01 10.90 19.86
N ILE A 223 15.80 10.93 18.78
CA ILE A 223 16.29 12.17 18.16
C ILE A 223 15.29 12.75 17.13
N PHE A 224 14.41 11.94 16.53
CA PHE A 224 13.53 12.39 15.46
C PHE A 224 12.17 12.85 15.97
N GLU A 225 11.52 12.11 16.85
CA GLU A 225 10.16 12.41 17.31
C GLU A 225 10.01 13.80 17.95
N PRO A 226 10.98 14.34 18.74
CA PRO A 226 10.90 15.72 19.24
C PRO A 226 10.88 16.78 18.15
N LEU A 227 11.44 16.49 16.98
CA LEU A 227 11.47 17.40 15.82
C LEU A 227 10.23 17.22 14.92
N TRP A 228 9.40 16.19 15.16
CA TRP A 228 8.31 15.78 14.28
C TRP A 228 7.01 16.54 14.53
N ASN A 229 7.09 17.89 14.42
CA ASN A 229 5.97 18.77 14.70
C ASN A 229 6.12 20.15 14.03
N ARG A 230 5.06 20.94 14.10
CA ARG A 230 4.95 22.31 13.54
C ARG A 230 6.05 23.29 13.95
N ASN A 231 6.78 23.06 15.03
CA ASN A 231 7.83 23.98 15.44
C ASN A 231 9.07 23.86 14.55
N TYR A 232 9.34 22.66 14.02
CA TYR A 232 10.55 22.35 13.25
C TYR A 232 10.26 22.04 11.78
N ILE A 233 9.08 21.46 11.46
CA ILE A 233 8.72 21.07 10.10
C ILE A 233 8.06 22.25 9.39
N ASP A 234 8.55 22.55 8.18
CA ASP A 234 8.00 23.56 7.29
C ASP A 234 6.84 23.00 6.46
N SER A 235 7.06 21.84 5.86
CA SER A 235 6.06 21.17 5.03
C SER A 235 6.38 19.67 4.91
N VAL A 236 5.37 18.89 4.51
CA VAL A 236 5.50 17.49 4.17
C VAL A 236 5.09 17.30 2.71
N GLN A 237 5.87 16.54 1.95
CA GLN A 237 5.53 16.16 0.58
C GLN A 237 5.43 14.66 0.47
N ILE A 238 4.35 14.14 -0.13
CA ILE A 238 4.18 12.73 -0.40
C ILE A 238 3.91 12.57 -1.89
N THR A 239 4.83 11.90 -2.56
CA THR A 239 4.76 11.65 -4.00
C THR A 239 4.59 10.15 -4.24
N ALA A 240 3.65 9.79 -5.13
CA ALA A 240 3.49 8.44 -5.66
C ALA A 240 3.39 8.51 -7.19
N ALA A 241 4.55 8.56 -7.86
CA ALA A 241 4.68 8.69 -9.29
C ALA A 241 4.80 7.33 -9.98
N GLU A 242 4.08 7.16 -11.09
CA GLU A 242 4.14 5.98 -11.95
C GLU A 242 4.53 6.36 -13.37
N SER A 243 5.53 5.71 -13.96
CA SER A 243 5.89 5.88 -15.37
C SER A 243 5.02 5.06 -16.33
N LEU A 244 4.29 4.07 -15.81
CA LEU A 244 3.37 3.25 -16.57
C LEU A 244 2.06 3.99 -16.86
N GLY A 245 1.44 3.68 -18.02
CA GLY A 245 0.08 4.11 -18.35
C GLY A 245 -1.00 3.20 -17.74
N VAL A 246 -2.19 3.25 -18.33
CA VAL A 246 -3.29 2.39 -17.88
C VAL A 246 -3.27 1.00 -18.50
N GLU A 247 -2.61 0.86 -19.64
CA GLU A 247 -2.43 -0.40 -20.37
C GLU A 247 -3.74 -1.22 -20.49
N ARG A 248 -3.75 -2.46 -19.98
CA ARG A 248 -4.94 -3.35 -20.01
C ARG A 248 -5.99 -3.02 -18.95
N ARG A 249 -5.75 -2.02 -18.08
CA ARG A 249 -6.62 -1.64 -16.97
C ARG A 249 -7.52 -0.43 -17.28
N ALA A 250 -7.66 -0.05 -18.56
CA ALA A 250 -8.42 1.13 -18.98
C ALA A 250 -9.85 1.14 -18.40
N ALA A 251 -10.59 0.03 -18.50
CA ALA A 251 -11.97 -0.04 -17.98
C ALA A 251 -12.07 0.23 -16.47
N PHE A 252 -11.14 -0.29 -15.67
CA PHE A 252 -11.06 0.00 -14.25
C PHE A 252 -10.70 1.47 -14.03
N TYR A 253 -9.70 1.96 -14.75
CA TYR A 253 -9.18 3.31 -14.52
C TYR A 253 -10.16 4.40 -14.94
N GLU A 254 -11.00 4.16 -15.96
CA GLU A 254 -12.09 5.06 -16.35
C GLU A 254 -13.09 5.34 -15.21
N THR A 255 -13.19 4.44 -14.25
CA THR A 255 -14.07 4.60 -13.08
C THR A 255 -13.34 5.06 -11.83
N ALA A 256 -12.05 4.77 -11.72
CA ALA A 256 -11.26 5.09 -10.54
C ALA A 256 -10.58 6.46 -10.63
N GLY A 257 -9.79 6.70 -11.68
CA GLY A 257 -8.90 7.87 -11.74
C GLY A 257 -7.79 7.84 -10.68
N ALA A 258 -6.91 8.82 -10.72
CA ALA A 258 -5.79 8.93 -9.77
C ALA A 258 -6.25 9.25 -8.35
N MET A 259 -7.33 10.04 -8.21
CA MET A 259 -7.85 10.43 -6.90
C MET A 259 -8.33 9.22 -6.10
N ARG A 260 -9.14 8.35 -6.70
CA ARG A 260 -9.65 7.16 -6.02
C ARG A 260 -8.62 6.04 -5.91
N ASP A 261 -7.82 5.82 -7.00
CA ASP A 261 -6.87 4.71 -7.02
C ASP A 261 -5.68 4.93 -6.08
N MET A 262 -5.18 6.16 -5.99
CA MET A 262 -3.93 6.46 -5.29
C MET A 262 -4.12 7.37 -4.06
N ILE A 263 -4.80 8.49 -4.21
CA ILE A 263 -4.89 9.49 -3.13
C ILE A 263 -5.74 8.96 -1.98
N GLN A 264 -6.97 8.52 -2.27
CA GLN A 264 -7.94 8.07 -1.26
C GLN A 264 -7.44 6.87 -0.43
N SER A 265 -6.58 6.05 -0.97
CA SER A 265 -6.00 4.88 -0.31
C SER A 265 -4.55 5.13 0.10
N HIS A 266 -3.61 4.73 -0.74
CA HIS A 266 -2.18 4.67 -0.45
C HIS A 266 -1.59 5.97 0.11
N VAL A 267 -1.88 7.11 -0.53
CA VAL A 267 -1.26 8.38 -0.15
C VAL A 267 -1.84 8.89 1.17
N LEU A 268 -3.15 8.74 1.42
CA LEU A 268 -3.75 9.08 2.71
C LEU A 268 -3.30 8.13 3.83
N GLN A 269 -3.03 6.85 3.54
CA GLN A 269 -2.44 5.93 4.50
C GLN A 269 -1.01 6.36 4.89
N LEU A 270 -0.17 6.69 3.91
CA LEU A 270 1.16 7.26 4.18
C LEU A 270 1.07 8.54 4.99
N THR A 271 0.13 9.43 4.63
CA THR A 271 -0.11 10.68 5.37
C THR A 271 -0.49 10.41 6.82
N SER A 272 -1.35 9.42 7.07
CA SER A 272 -1.75 9.07 8.43
C SER A 272 -0.60 8.52 9.27
N LEU A 273 0.28 7.70 8.70
CA LEU A 273 1.48 7.18 9.38
C LEU A 273 2.50 8.28 9.69
N VAL A 274 2.67 9.24 8.77
CA VAL A 274 3.53 10.41 8.98
C VAL A 274 2.99 11.29 10.09
N ALA A 275 1.69 11.51 10.12
CA ALA A 275 1.08 12.55 10.96
C ALA A 275 0.56 12.04 12.33
N MET A 276 0.49 10.72 12.55
CA MET A 276 -0.05 10.15 13.79
C MET A 276 0.79 10.48 15.03
N GLU A 277 0.17 10.47 16.20
CA GLU A 277 0.85 10.50 17.48
C GLU A 277 1.51 9.14 17.76
N ALA A 278 2.48 9.10 18.67
CA ALA A 278 3.06 7.86 19.14
C ALA A 278 1.96 7.00 19.82
N PRO A 279 1.73 5.76 19.36
CA PRO A 279 0.72 4.90 19.99
C PRO A 279 1.18 4.50 21.38
N ALA A 280 0.24 4.36 22.32
CA ALA A 280 0.53 3.94 23.70
C ALA A 280 1.16 2.54 23.78
N ARG A 281 0.89 1.69 22.80
CA ARG A 281 1.44 0.35 22.61
C ARG A 281 1.58 0.05 21.13
N PHE A 282 2.51 -0.82 20.78
CA PHE A 282 2.62 -1.31 19.42
C PHE A 282 1.70 -2.53 19.24
N ASP A 283 0.41 -2.24 19.08
CA ASP A 283 -0.63 -3.20 18.74
C ASP A 283 -1.60 -2.62 17.71
N ALA A 284 -2.35 -3.49 17.04
CA ALA A 284 -3.24 -3.12 15.96
C ALA A 284 -4.28 -2.05 16.35
N THR A 285 -4.83 -2.13 17.57
CA THR A 285 -5.85 -1.17 18.02
C THR A 285 -5.24 0.20 18.28
N SER A 286 -4.11 0.26 18.98
CA SER A 286 -3.43 1.49 19.33
C SER A 286 -2.94 2.23 18.09
N VAL A 287 -2.26 1.53 17.15
CA VAL A 287 -1.77 2.13 15.90
C VAL A 287 -2.94 2.63 15.03
N ARG A 288 -3.97 1.82 14.81
CA ARG A 288 -5.13 2.22 13.99
C ARG A 288 -5.94 3.36 14.64
N ASN A 289 -5.99 3.45 15.96
CA ASN A 289 -6.61 4.58 16.65
C ASN A 289 -5.85 5.89 16.41
N GLU A 290 -4.53 5.87 16.39
CA GLU A 290 -3.77 7.09 16.07
C GLU A 290 -3.92 7.48 14.59
N LYS A 291 -3.95 6.53 13.66
CA LYS A 291 -4.22 6.79 12.24
C LYS A 291 -5.58 7.46 12.01
N ILE A 292 -6.66 6.95 12.63
CA ILE A 292 -8.00 7.52 12.45
C ILE A 292 -8.10 8.94 13.04
N LYS A 293 -7.44 9.24 14.15
CA LYS A 293 -7.39 10.61 14.69
C LYS A 293 -6.80 11.61 13.68
N VAL A 294 -5.78 11.20 12.93
CA VAL A 294 -5.22 12.04 11.86
C VAL A 294 -6.26 12.31 10.79
N LEU A 295 -6.88 11.24 10.23
CA LEU A 295 -7.89 11.38 9.18
C LEU A 295 -9.05 12.29 9.63
N GLN A 296 -9.51 12.16 10.86
CA GLN A 296 -10.56 12.99 11.45
C GLN A 296 -10.13 14.45 11.72
N SER A 297 -8.81 14.69 11.86
CA SER A 297 -8.25 16.02 12.04
C SER A 297 -7.89 16.70 10.71
N MET A 298 -8.02 16.01 9.59
CA MET A 298 -7.83 16.62 8.27
C MET A 298 -8.95 17.61 7.99
N ARG A 299 -8.56 18.82 7.55
CA ARG A 299 -9.53 19.87 7.23
C ARG A 299 -10.38 19.44 6.05
N PRO A 300 -11.73 19.41 6.17
CA PRO A 300 -12.62 19.06 5.06
C PRO A 300 -12.48 20.05 3.91
N PHE A 301 -12.56 19.56 2.69
CA PHE A 301 -12.60 20.40 1.50
C PHE A 301 -13.99 21.01 1.29
N THR A 302 -14.02 22.31 0.96
CA THR A 302 -15.19 23.01 0.44
C THR A 302 -15.04 23.17 -1.08
N THR A 303 -16.10 23.49 -1.79
CA THR A 303 -16.03 23.77 -3.23
C THR A 303 -14.97 24.83 -3.55
N GLU A 304 -14.85 25.89 -2.73
CA GLU A 304 -13.85 26.93 -2.90
C GLU A 304 -12.42 26.39 -2.70
N SER A 305 -12.18 25.65 -1.61
CA SER A 305 -10.86 25.09 -1.33
C SER A 305 -10.45 24.02 -2.34
N VAL A 306 -11.39 23.29 -2.94
CA VAL A 306 -11.08 22.36 -4.04
C VAL A 306 -10.46 23.09 -5.22
N TRP A 307 -11.00 24.23 -5.63
CA TRP A 307 -10.44 24.99 -6.75
C TRP A 307 -9.10 25.64 -6.44
N LYS A 308 -8.83 25.92 -5.18
CA LYS A 308 -7.59 26.55 -4.73
C LYS A 308 -6.49 25.54 -4.41
N ASP A 309 -6.85 24.45 -3.75
CA ASP A 309 -5.91 23.56 -3.09
C ASP A 309 -5.86 22.16 -3.72
N VAL A 310 -6.59 21.92 -4.83
CA VAL A 310 -6.61 20.60 -5.50
C VAL A 310 -6.45 20.75 -7.02
N VAL A 311 -5.54 19.95 -7.58
CA VAL A 311 -5.23 19.92 -9.01
C VAL A 311 -5.59 18.54 -9.57
N ARG A 312 -6.23 18.50 -10.75
CA ARG A 312 -6.41 17.28 -11.54
C ARG A 312 -5.74 17.42 -12.89
N GLY A 313 -5.16 16.31 -13.36
CA GLY A 313 -4.48 16.25 -14.64
C GLY A 313 -4.81 15.00 -15.44
N GLN A 314 -4.55 15.09 -16.76
CA GLN A 314 -4.64 13.95 -17.67
C GLN A 314 -3.46 14.01 -18.63
N TYR A 315 -2.73 12.89 -18.79
CA TYR A 315 -1.56 12.88 -19.68
C TYR A 315 -1.93 12.87 -21.15
N GLY A 316 -1.21 13.71 -21.91
CA GLY A 316 -1.16 13.69 -23.36
C GLY A 316 -0.02 12.83 -23.89
N PRO A 317 0.15 12.75 -25.21
CA PRO A 317 1.31 12.10 -25.82
C PRO A 317 2.61 12.73 -25.32
N GLY A 318 3.68 11.93 -25.25
CA GLY A 318 4.99 12.38 -24.82
C GLY A 318 6.06 11.32 -25.02
N GLN A 319 7.13 11.39 -24.23
CA GLN A 319 8.25 10.46 -24.31
C GLN A 319 8.65 9.97 -22.91
N ILE A 320 8.93 8.67 -22.77
CA ILE A 320 9.51 8.08 -21.57
C ILE A 320 10.76 7.29 -21.99
N ASN A 321 11.91 7.59 -21.38
CA ASN A 321 13.21 7.01 -21.75
C ASN A 321 13.51 7.12 -23.27
N GLY A 322 13.17 8.26 -23.87
CA GLY A 322 13.38 8.54 -25.29
C GLY A 322 12.42 7.82 -26.24
N LYS A 323 11.46 7.05 -25.72
CA LYS A 323 10.46 6.34 -26.53
C LYS A 323 9.13 7.09 -26.52
N PRO A 324 8.50 7.32 -27.69
CA PRO A 324 7.19 7.94 -27.76
C PRO A 324 6.14 7.04 -27.08
N VAL A 325 5.24 7.65 -26.32
CA VAL A 325 4.12 6.98 -25.68
C VAL A 325 2.81 7.72 -25.94
N PRO A 326 1.67 7.01 -26.06
CA PRO A 326 0.38 7.62 -26.32
C PRO A 326 -0.11 8.46 -25.15
N GLY A 327 -1.00 9.41 -25.41
CA GLY A 327 -1.80 10.07 -24.41
C GLY A 327 -2.92 9.18 -23.89
N TYR A 328 -3.49 9.53 -22.73
CA TYR A 328 -4.52 8.73 -22.06
C TYR A 328 -5.70 8.35 -22.98
N ARG A 329 -6.24 9.34 -23.72
CA ARG A 329 -7.36 9.13 -24.65
C ARG A 329 -7.00 8.29 -25.88
N GLN A 330 -5.72 7.98 -26.06
CA GLN A 330 -5.21 7.12 -27.15
C GLN A 330 -4.89 5.70 -26.66
N GLU A 331 -4.95 5.46 -25.32
CA GLU A 331 -4.72 4.12 -24.77
C GLU A 331 -5.88 3.18 -25.13
N PRO A 332 -5.59 1.90 -25.42
CA PRO A 332 -6.63 0.93 -25.76
C PRO A 332 -7.71 0.80 -24.69
N GLY A 333 -8.97 0.93 -25.07
CA GLY A 333 -10.12 0.80 -24.17
C GLY A 333 -10.48 2.08 -23.41
N VAL A 334 -9.80 3.18 -23.61
CA VAL A 334 -10.15 4.50 -23.06
C VAL A 334 -11.11 5.23 -24.01
N LYS A 335 -12.08 5.94 -23.44
CA LYS A 335 -13.03 6.75 -24.25
C LYS A 335 -12.31 7.98 -24.83
N PRO A 336 -12.50 8.31 -26.13
CA PRO A 336 -11.83 9.47 -26.75
C PRO A 336 -12.10 10.83 -26.07
N ALA A 337 -13.25 10.97 -25.41
CA ALA A 337 -13.66 12.17 -24.68
C ALA A 337 -13.57 11.99 -23.16
N SER A 338 -12.79 11.03 -22.68
CA SER A 338 -12.65 10.78 -21.23
C SER A 338 -12.19 12.03 -20.49
N SER A 339 -12.83 12.29 -19.35
CA SER A 339 -12.47 13.34 -18.38
C SER A 339 -11.86 12.76 -17.10
N THR A 340 -11.47 11.48 -17.12
CA THR A 340 -10.86 10.79 -15.98
C THR A 340 -9.50 11.40 -15.67
N ASP A 341 -9.26 11.65 -14.40
CA ASP A 341 -7.99 12.15 -13.90
C ASP A 341 -6.93 11.03 -13.89
N THR A 342 -5.77 11.31 -14.48
CA THR A 342 -4.60 10.44 -14.43
C THR A 342 -3.49 11.02 -13.55
N PHE A 343 -3.73 12.20 -13.00
CA PHE A 343 -2.91 12.90 -12.04
C PHE A 343 -3.81 13.64 -11.07
N ALA A 344 -3.43 13.61 -9.80
CA ALA A 344 -4.03 14.44 -8.76
C ALA A 344 -2.94 14.99 -7.86
N ALA A 345 -3.05 16.28 -7.48
CA ALA A 345 -2.26 16.87 -6.43
C ALA A 345 -3.16 17.69 -5.52
N LEU A 346 -2.83 17.72 -4.23
CA LEU A 346 -3.60 18.50 -3.27
C LEU A 346 -2.72 19.03 -2.15
N LYS A 347 -3.11 20.20 -1.61
CA LYS A 347 -2.61 20.75 -0.37
C LYS A 347 -3.61 20.45 0.74
N LEU A 348 -3.17 19.71 1.73
CA LEU A 348 -3.95 19.26 2.86
C LEU A 348 -3.47 19.91 4.16
N HIS A 349 -4.38 20.17 5.09
CA HIS A 349 -4.07 20.63 6.44
C HIS A 349 -4.59 19.65 7.49
N VAL A 350 -3.76 19.38 8.50
CA VAL A 350 -4.12 18.57 9.67
C VAL A 350 -4.30 19.53 10.85
N ASP A 351 -5.54 19.73 11.27
CA ASP A 351 -5.93 20.69 12.30
C ASP A 351 -5.83 20.07 13.69
N ASN A 352 -4.60 19.81 14.14
CA ASN A 352 -4.27 19.40 15.49
C ASN A 352 -3.06 20.18 16.03
N TRP A 353 -2.72 19.97 17.30
CA TRP A 353 -1.62 20.70 17.95
C TRP A 353 -0.25 20.43 17.34
N ARG A 354 -0.03 19.22 16.83
CA ARG A 354 1.23 18.82 16.20
C ARG A 354 1.44 19.51 14.85
N TRP A 355 0.40 19.64 14.04
CA TRP A 355 0.52 19.96 12.62
C TRP A 355 -0.13 21.27 12.18
N SER A 356 -0.89 21.93 13.07
CA SER A 356 -1.57 23.20 12.70
C SER A 356 -0.61 24.20 12.06
N GLY A 357 -0.91 24.61 10.82
CA GLY A 357 -0.11 25.52 10.02
C GLY A 357 0.97 24.88 9.16
N VAL A 358 1.19 23.57 9.23
CA VAL A 358 2.09 22.82 8.34
C VAL A 358 1.28 22.27 7.15
N PRO A 359 1.57 22.68 5.90
CA PRO A 359 0.92 22.10 4.73
C PRO A 359 1.49 20.73 4.41
N PHE A 360 0.60 19.81 4.01
CA PHE A 360 0.92 18.53 3.42
C PHE A 360 0.61 18.59 1.94
N TYR A 361 1.61 18.44 1.09
CA TYR A 361 1.46 18.39 -0.35
C TYR A 361 1.50 16.94 -0.81
N LEU A 362 0.42 16.48 -1.40
CA LEU A 362 0.25 15.11 -1.87
C LEU A 362 0.13 15.13 -3.39
N ARG A 363 0.86 14.25 -4.09
CA ARG A 363 0.67 14.07 -5.54
C ARG A 363 0.81 12.62 -5.95
N SER A 364 0.02 12.24 -6.95
CA SER A 364 0.16 10.98 -7.66
C SER A 364 -0.24 11.13 -9.12
N GLY A 365 0.41 10.39 -10.01
CA GLY A 365 0.06 10.42 -11.42
C GLY A 365 0.71 9.29 -12.22
N LYS A 366 0.10 9.03 -13.38
CA LYS A 366 0.61 8.07 -14.38
C LYS A 366 1.37 8.78 -15.49
N ARG A 367 2.24 8.03 -16.18
CA ARG A 367 3.11 8.55 -17.26
C ARG A 367 3.95 9.73 -16.80
N LEU A 368 4.33 9.77 -15.53
CA LEU A 368 5.31 10.74 -15.02
C LEU A 368 6.72 10.35 -15.45
N ALA A 369 7.68 11.26 -15.25
CA ALA A 369 9.07 11.15 -15.72
C ALA A 369 9.73 9.83 -15.32
N GLN A 370 9.52 9.41 -14.07
CA GLN A 370 10.04 8.14 -13.55
C GLN A 370 9.12 7.58 -12.44
N PRO A 371 9.19 6.26 -12.19
CA PRO A 371 8.49 5.67 -11.07
C PRO A 371 9.20 6.09 -9.79
N HIS A 372 8.48 6.75 -8.88
CA HIS A 372 9.05 7.21 -7.62
C HIS A 372 7.98 7.34 -6.55
N THR A 373 8.22 6.73 -5.39
CA THR A 373 7.35 6.95 -4.22
C THR A 373 8.22 7.34 -3.05
N GLU A 374 7.95 8.52 -2.50
CA GLU A 374 8.67 9.06 -1.34
C GLU A 374 7.74 9.80 -0.38
N VAL A 375 8.21 9.89 0.86
CA VAL A 375 7.72 10.84 1.86
C VAL A 375 8.88 11.75 2.23
N ALA A 376 8.76 13.04 1.95
CA ALA A 376 9.77 14.04 2.26
C ALA A 376 9.27 14.98 3.38
N ILE A 377 10.06 15.07 4.43
CA ILE A 377 9.88 15.99 5.56
C ILE A 377 10.85 17.15 5.38
N LEU A 378 10.33 18.33 5.10
CA LEU A 378 11.12 19.53 4.89
C LEU A 378 11.13 20.35 6.18
N PHE A 379 12.32 20.61 6.71
CA PHE A 379 12.48 21.33 7.95
C PHE A 379 12.49 22.84 7.72
N LYS A 380 12.08 23.59 8.72
CA LYS A 380 12.20 25.04 8.72
C LYS A 380 13.66 25.47 8.63
N ARG A 381 13.90 26.60 8.00
CA ARG A 381 15.23 27.23 8.01
C ARG A 381 15.64 27.58 9.43
N ALA A 382 16.94 27.64 9.66
CA ALA A 382 17.47 28.16 10.92
C ALA A 382 16.89 29.55 11.19
N PRO A 383 16.42 29.83 12.41
CA PRO A 383 15.75 31.09 12.74
C PRO A 383 16.70 32.31 12.62
N HIS A 384 17.99 32.09 12.72
CA HIS A 384 19.04 33.06 12.51
C HIS A 384 20.17 32.50 11.66
N MET A 385 20.41 33.12 10.51
CA MET A 385 21.47 32.69 9.58
C MET A 385 22.78 33.40 9.99
N VAL A 386 23.68 32.64 10.64
CA VAL A 386 25.00 33.12 11.05
C VAL A 386 25.92 33.30 9.85
N PHE A 387 25.77 32.43 8.84
CA PHE A 387 26.59 32.45 7.63
C PHE A 387 25.92 33.33 6.56
N ARG A 388 26.50 34.51 6.34
CA ARG A 388 25.96 35.49 5.39
C ARG A 388 26.35 35.14 3.95
N GLY A 389 25.41 35.33 3.01
CA GLY A 389 25.67 35.25 1.56
C GLY A 389 25.51 33.85 0.95
N GLU A 390 25.16 32.83 1.72
CA GLU A 390 24.91 31.49 1.22
C GLU A 390 23.42 31.14 1.27
N ASN A 391 22.88 30.74 0.12
CA ASN A 391 21.52 30.20 0.05
C ASN A 391 21.60 28.72 0.53
N THR A 392 21.64 28.52 1.84
CA THR A 392 21.63 27.17 2.41
C THR A 392 20.25 26.55 2.15
N GLU A 393 20.26 25.42 1.45
CA GLU A 393 19.04 24.60 1.32
C GLU A 393 18.52 24.22 2.70
N THR A 394 17.22 24.05 2.80
CA THR A 394 16.60 23.57 4.04
C THR A 394 16.96 22.11 4.27
N ASN A 395 17.15 21.71 5.52
CA ASN A 395 17.34 20.30 5.83
C ASN A 395 16.11 19.50 5.41
N SER A 396 16.34 18.31 4.91
CA SER A 396 15.25 17.41 4.54
C SER A 396 15.53 15.97 4.96
N LEU A 397 14.49 15.27 5.37
CA LEU A 397 14.51 13.84 5.61
C LEU A 397 13.56 13.19 4.61
N VAL A 398 14.07 12.26 3.83
CA VAL A 398 13.32 11.58 2.78
C VAL A 398 13.26 10.09 3.05
N LEU A 399 12.06 9.55 3.10
CA LEU A 399 11.78 8.12 3.19
C LEU A 399 11.46 7.64 1.78
N ASN A 400 12.42 6.98 1.13
CA ASN A 400 12.28 6.41 -0.21
C ASN A 400 11.58 5.06 -0.12
N ILE A 401 10.38 4.96 -0.68
CA ILE A 401 9.52 3.77 -0.58
C ILE A 401 9.74 2.85 -1.79
N GLN A 402 9.94 3.41 -2.96
CA GLN A 402 10.27 2.68 -4.21
C GLN A 402 10.77 3.64 -5.29
N PRO A 403 11.61 3.19 -6.27
CA PRO A 403 12.10 1.82 -6.42
C PRO A 403 13.24 1.45 -5.47
N GLU A 404 14.00 2.45 -4.99
CA GLU A 404 15.13 2.25 -4.08
C GLU A 404 14.68 2.53 -2.65
N GLU A 405 14.61 1.47 -1.86
CA GLU A 405 14.13 1.55 -0.48
C GLU A 405 15.22 2.06 0.47
N GLY A 406 14.93 3.16 1.17
CA GLY A 406 15.93 3.78 2.04
C GLY A 406 15.47 5.05 2.75
N ILE A 407 16.40 5.68 3.44
CA ILE A 407 16.20 6.95 4.14
C ILE A 407 17.40 7.84 3.84
N SER A 408 17.15 9.08 3.39
CA SER A 408 18.17 10.08 3.13
C SER A 408 17.94 11.31 4.02
N LEU A 409 18.99 11.76 4.69
CA LEU A 409 19.01 13.01 5.47
C LEU A 409 19.95 14.02 4.80
N SER A 410 19.41 15.12 4.31
CA SER A 410 20.18 16.23 3.74
C SER A 410 20.39 17.33 4.76
N PHE A 411 21.64 17.81 4.88
CA PHE A 411 22.01 18.93 5.74
C PHE A 411 23.24 19.68 5.20
N GLY A 412 23.44 20.91 5.70
CA GLY A 412 24.59 21.73 5.28
C GLY A 412 25.89 21.32 5.94
N ALA A 413 26.96 21.14 5.15
CA ALA A 413 28.31 20.92 5.65
C ALA A 413 29.30 21.95 5.07
N LYS A 414 30.36 22.28 5.84
CA LYS A 414 31.42 23.15 5.35
C LYS A 414 32.23 22.45 4.28
N THR A 415 32.38 23.10 3.12
CA THR A 415 33.30 22.63 2.09
C THR A 415 34.75 22.74 2.58
N PRO A 416 35.60 21.73 2.34
CA PRO A 416 37.02 21.83 2.68
C PRO A 416 37.67 23.03 2.00
N GLY A 417 38.52 23.77 2.75
CA GLY A 417 39.20 24.98 2.28
C GLY A 417 39.22 26.09 3.31
N SER A 418 39.85 27.22 2.96
CA SER A 418 40.00 28.40 3.84
C SER A 418 38.71 29.23 3.98
N GLN A 419 37.80 29.13 3.03
CA GLN A 419 36.51 29.86 3.05
C GLN A 419 35.43 29.08 3.77
N MET A 420 34.51 29.80 4.43
CA MET A 420 33.35 29.22 5.10
C MET A 420 32.21 29.03 4.06
N LEU A 421 32.39 28.08 3.15
CA LEU A 421 31.38 27.73 2.15
C LEU A 421 30.58 26.52 2.62
N ILE A 422 29.25 26.65 2.63
CA ILE A 422 28.33 25.56 3.03
C ILE A 422 27.72 24.96 1.77
N ARG A 423 27.70 23.63 1.71
CA ARG A 423 27.00 22.88 0.67
C ARG A 423 26.14 21.79 1.28
N PRO A 424 25.02 21.41 0.62
CA PRO A 424 24.24 20.27 1.06
C PRO A 424 25.06 18.99 0.91
N VAL A 425 24.95 18.11 1.89
CA VAL A 425 25.46 16.75 1.89
C VAL A 425 24.35 15.81 2.33
N GLU A 426 24.43 14.55 1.89
CA GLU A 426 23.43 13.54 2.20
C GLU A 426 24.05 12.40 3.02
N MET A 427 23.30 11.93 4.00
CA MET A 427 23.52 10.67 4.70
C MET A 427 22.45 9.69 4.25
N ASP A 428 22.87 8.63 3.58
CA ASP A 428 21.98 7.65 3.00
C ASP A 428 22.03 6.32 3.74
N PHE A 429 20.86 5.81 4.06
CA PHE A 429 20.63 4.44 4.46
C PHE A 429 19.84 3.74 3.35
N GLN A 430 20.34 2.61 2.85
CA GLN A 430 19.64 1.78 1.87
C GLN A 430 19.52 0.35 2.41
N TYR A 431 18.31 -0.21 2.36
CA TYR A 431 18.01 -1.56 2.85
C TYR A 431 18.90 -2.62 2.22
N LYS A 432 19.02 -2.58 0.88
CA LYS A 432 19.83 -3.53 0.12
C LYS A 432 21.29 -3.52 0.54
N ASN A 433 21.87 -2.34 0.78
CA ASN A 433 23.28 -2.21 1.14
C ASN A 433 23.55 -2.62 2.58
N THR A 434 22.60 -2.38 3.48
CA THR A 434 22.77 -2.64 4.91
C THR A 434 22.42 -4.08 5.30
N PHE A 435 21.33 -4.62 4.75
CA PHE A 435 20.82 -5.94 5.12
C PHE A 435 21.09 -7.03 4.07
N GLY A 436 21.63 -6.66 2.89
CA GLY A 436 22.06 -7.60 1.86
C GLY A 436 20.91 -8.35 1.14
N ALA A 437 19.68 -7.96 1.38
CA ALA A 437 18.50 -8.62 0.84
C ALA A 437 17.52 -7.61 0.23
N SER A 438 16.79 -8.04 -0.79
CA SER A 438 15.62 -7.30 -1.28
C SER A 438 14.47 -7.47 -0.28
N SER A 439 13.63 -6.43 -0.13
CA SER A 439 12.45 -6.48 0.74
C SER A 439 11.53 -7.65 0.38
N ARG A 440 10.87 -8.22 1.40
CA ARG A 440 9.83 -9.23 1.20
C ARG A 440 8.68 -8.65 0.37
N PRO A 441 8.05 -9.44 -0.50
CA PRO A 441 6.85 -8.98 -1.19
C PRO A 441 5.77 -8.50 -0.20
N ALA A 442 5.23 -7.30 -0.38
CA ALA A 442 4.25 -6.70 0.52
C ALA A 442 3.03 -7.61 0.80
N TYR A 443 2.58 -8.36 -0.21
CA TYR A 443 1.51 -9.33 -0.04
C TYR A 443 1.89 -10.50 0.88
N ALA A 444 3.15 -10.94 0.86
CA ALA A 444 3.61 -12.00 1.76
C ALA A 444 3.53 -11.53 3.22
N THR A 445 4.01 -10.32 3.52
CA THR A 445 3.89 -9.73 4.85
C THR A 445 2.43 -9.65 5.30
N LEU A 446 1.54 -9.07 4.48
CA LEU A 446 0.13 -8.89 4.84
C LEU A 446 -0.62 -10.22 5.01
N ILE A 447 -0.37 -11.21 4.17
CA ILE A 447 -0.99 -12.54 4.32
C ILE A 447 -0.51 -13.20 5.63
N ASN A 448 0.79 -13.13 5.91
CA ASN A 448 1.35 -13.68 7.15
C ASN A 448 0.77 -13.01 8.40
N ASP A 449 0.67 -11.69 8.41
CA ASP A 449 0.09 -10.92 9.50
C ASP A 449 -1.38 -11.30 9.72
N CYS A 450 -2.14 -11.42 8.62
CA CYS A 450 -3.52 -11.89 8.72
C CYS A 450 -3.62 -13.30 9.31
N ILE A 451 -2.75 -14.25 8.90
CA ILE A 451 -2.73 -15.61 9.46
C ILE A 451 -2.35 -15.60 10.94
N ARG A 452 -1.48 -14.69 11.37
CA ARG A 452 -1.08 -14.50 12.78
C ARG A 452 -2.11 -13.72 13.61
N GLY A 453 -3.06 -13.04 12.97
CA GLY A 453 -4.07 -12.22 13.63
C GLY A 453 -3.62 -10.79 13.92
N ASP A 454 -2.50 -10.37 13.33
CA ASP A 454 -2.04 -8.99 13.44
C ASP A 454 -2.72 -8.10 12.39
N ALA A 455 -3.53 -7.18 12.84
CA ALA A 455 -4.24 -6.24 11.98
C ALA A 455 -3.59 -4.83 11.94
N THR A 456 -2.35 -4.68 12.41
CA THR A 456 -1.65 -3.38 12.51
C THR A 456 -1.52 -2.68 11.15
N LEU A 457 -1.25 -3.45 10.10
CA LEU A 457 -1.04 -2.95 8.73
C LEU A 457 -2.32 -2.96 7.87
N PHE A 458 -3.50 -3.13 8.49
CA PHE A 458 -4.77 -3.19 7.75
C PHE A 458 -5.69 -2.05 8.10
N ASP A 459 -6.50 -1.66 7.13
CA ASP A 459 -7.48 -0.61 7.32
C ASP A 459 -8.71 -1.09 8.09
N ARG A 460 -9.19 -0.21 8.97
CA ARG A 460 -10.43 -0.40 9.72
C ARG A 460 -11.59 0.31 8.99
N ALA A 461 -12.81 -0.15 9.20
CA ALA A 461 -13.99 0.39 8.55
C ALA A 461 -14.10 1.93 8.68
N ASP A 462 -13.86 2.45 9.88
CA ASP A 462 -13.93 3.88 10.17
C ASP A 462 -12.83 4.70 9.45
N SER A 463 -11.62 4.15 9.29
CA SER A 463 -10.54 4.82 8.55
C SER A 463 -10.84 4.91 7.04
N VAL A 464 -11.41 3.86 6.47
CA VAL A 464 -11.88 3.87 5.07
C VAL A 464 -12.96 4.92 4.86
N GLU A 465 -13.95 4.99 5.77
CA GLU A 465 -15.03 5.97 5.69
C GLU A 465 -14.52 7.40 5.89
N ALA A 466 -13.59 7.62 6.81
CA ALA A 466 -12.99 8.94 7.02
C ALA A 466 -12.17 9.41 5.81
N ALA A 467 -11.43 8.51 5.16
CA ALA A 467 -10.71 8.83 3.92
C ALA A 467 -11.66 9.19 2.77
N TRP A 468 -12.79 8.49 2.62
CA TRP A 468 -13.83 8.84 1.66
C TRP A 468 -14.52 10.17 2.00
N ALA A 469 -14.81 10.44 3.26
CA ALA A 469 -15.40 11.70 3.69
C ALA A 469 -14.54 12.91 3.32
N LEU A 470 -13.22 12.73 3.27
CA LEU A 470 -12.28 13.78 2.84
C LEU A 470 -12.27 13.93 1.31
N VAL A 471 -12.37 12.84 0.54
CA VAL A 471 -12.20 12.84 -0.92
C VAL A 471 -13.50 13.10 -1.67
N ASP A 472 -14.65 12.70 -1.14
CA ASP A 472 -15.96 12.88 -1.80
C ASP A 472 -16.29 14.34 -2.15
N PRO A 473 -16.04 15.36 -1.30
CA PRO A 473 -16.25 16.74 -1.68
C PRO A 473 -15.46 17.18 -2.91
N ILE A 474 -14.23 16.65 -3.07
CA ILE A 474 -13.38 16.90 -4.24
C ILE A 474 -14.03 16.32 -5.49
N LEU A 475 -14.39 15.02 -5.43
CA LEU A 475 -14.99 14.29 -6.54
C LEU A 475 -16.34 14.89 -6.97
N ASN A 476 -17.17 15.28 -5.99
CA ASN A 476 -18.47 15.92 -6.24
C ASN A 476 -18.30 17.31 -6.90
N THR A 477 -17.32 18.09 -6.44
CA THR A 477 -16.98 19.38 -7.06
C THR A 477 -16.52 19.17 -8.52
N TRP A 478 -15.67 18.17 -8.76
CA TRP A 478 -15.22 17.85 -10.12
C TRP A 478 -16.33 17.33 -11.03
N ALA A 479 -17.27 16.56 -10.51
CA ALA A 479 -18.41 16.05 -11.27
C ALA A 479 -19.40 17.14 -11.67
N GLY A 480 -19.55 18.19 -10.84
CA GLY A 480 -20.44 19.33 -11.08
C GLY A 480 -19.86 20.43 -11.99
N ALA A 481 -18.61 20.28 -12.45
CA ALA A 481 -17.93 21.31 -13.24
C ALA A 481 -17.29 20.72 -14.51
N ALA A 482 -17.10 21.60 -15.51
CA ALA A 482 -16.33 21.23 -16.70
C ALA A 482 -14.90 20.80 -16.29
N ALA A 483 -14.41 19.73 -16.91
CA ALA A 483 -13.02 19.35 -16.75
C ALA A 483 -12.09 20.49 -17.27
N PRO A 484 -10.87 20.65 -16.70
CA PRO A 484 -9.84 21.44 -17.34
C PRO A 484 -9.63 20.99 -18.78
N PRO A 485 -9.05 21.83 -19.64
CA PRO A 485 -8.72 21.40 -21.00
C PRO A 485 -7.74 20.23 -20.96
N PHE A 486 -8.28 19.03 -21.04
CA PHE A 486 -7.50 17.78 -21.07
C PHE A 486 -7.14 17.38 -22.49
N PRO A 487 -5.94 16.79 -22.73
CA PRO A 487 -4.86 16.55 -21.74
C PRO A 487 -4.13 17.84 -21.36
N ASN A 488 -3.60 17.93 -20.13
CA ASN A 488 -2.95 19.11 -19.60
C ASN A 488 -1.51 18.90 -19.07
N TYR A 489 -0.94 17.71 -19.28
CA TYR A 489 0.50 17.46 -19.12
C TYR A 489 1.00 16.42 -20.13
N PRO A 490 2.22 16.55 -20.66
CA PRO A 490 2.80 15.54 -21.54
C PRO A 490 3.28 14.32 -20.73
N ALA A 491 3.13 13.13 -21.31
CA ALA A 491 3.76 11.94 -20.74
C ALA A 491 5.28 12.12 -20.64
N GLY A 492 5.88 11.69 -19.53
CA GLY A 492 7.30 11.86 -19.23
C GLY A 492 7.67 13.18 -18.56
N SER A 493 6.68 13.99 -18.15
CA SER A 493 6.88 15.19 -17.31
C SER A 493 6.57 14.91 -15.83
N ASP A 494 6.76 15.91 -14.98
CA ASP A 494 6.45 15.83 -13.52
C ASP A 494 4.97 16.12 -13.20
N GLY A 495 4.13 16.27 -14.23
CA GLY A 495 2.70 16.55 -14.10
C GLY A 495 2.28 17.89 -14.72
N PRO A 496 1.05 18.35 -14.47
CA PRO A 496 0.55 19.61 -14.98
C PRO A 496 1.16 20.81 -14.22
N ARG A 497 1.44 21.92 -14.93
CA ARG A 497 1.97 23.16 -14.35
C ARG A 497 1.18 23.65 -13.14
N ALA A 498 -0.13 23.45 -13.13
CA ALA A 498 -0.96 23.83 -12.00
C ALA A 498 -0.53 23.14 -10.68
N ALA A 499 0.16 21.98 -10.75
CA ALA A 499 0.72 21.36 -9.55
C ALA A 499 1.93 22.14 -9.00
N ASP A 500 2.74 22.74 -9.86
CA ASP A 500 3.84 23.64 -9.45
C ASP A 500 3.29 24.95 -8.88
N ASP A 501 2.25 25.49 -9.50
CA ASP A 501 1.56 26.68 -9.01
C ASP A 501 0.97 26.47 -7.61
N LEU A 502 0.52 25.25 -7.29
CA LEU A 502 -0.01 24.89 -5.96
C LEU A 502 1.02 25.04 -4.84
N THR A 503 2.25 24.60 -5.05
CA THR A 503 3.34 24.78 -4.07
C THR A 503 3.94 26.18 -4.15
N GLY A 504 4.04 26.73 -5.36
CA GLY A 504 4.57 28.07 -5.64
C GLY A 504 3.77 29.19 -4.96
N ALA A 505 2.46 29.03 -4.81
CA ALA A 505 1.60 29.98 -4.07
C ALA A 505 2.01 30.16 -2.60
N ASP A 506 2.68 29.17 -2.03
CA ASP A 506 3.21 29.22 -0.65
C ASP A 506 4.74 29.47 -0.64
N GLY A 507 5.35 29.82 -1.78
CA GLY A 507 6.80 30.01 -1.92
C GLY A 507 7.63 28.73 -1.80
N ARG A 508 7.02 27.58 -2.12
CA ARG A 508 7.62 26.25 -2.06
C ARG A 508 7.70 25.61 -3.44
N HIS A 509 8.40 24.49 -3.54
CA HIS A 509 8.53 23.71 -4.76
C HIS A 509 8.39 22.24 -4.44
N TRP A 510 7.88 21.47 -5.40
CA TRP A 510 7.96 20.02 -5.33
C TRP A 510 9.43 19.57 -5.35
N ARG A 511 9.74 18.51 -4.63
CA ARG A 511 10.97 17.78 -4.88
C ARG A 511 10.91 17.22 -6.31
N PRO A 512 12.01 17.25 -7.05
CA PRO A 512 12.08 16.62 -8.38
C PRO A 512 11.76 15.12 -8.31
N LEU A 513 11.18 14.57 -9.38
CA LEU A 513 11.02 13.13 -9.56
C LEU A 513 12.34 12.49 -9.92
#